data_71baf0a455893db97380b2d151547efd
#
_entry.id   71baf0a455893db97380b2d151547efd
#
_cell.length_a   1.000
_cell.length_b   1.000
_cell.length_c   1.000
_cell.angle_alpha   90.00
_cell.angle_beta   90.00
_cell.angle_gamma   90.00
#
_symmetry.space_group_name_H-M   'P 1'
#
loop_
_entity.id
_entity.type
_entity.pdbx_description
1 polymer ?
#
loop_
_entity_poly.entity_id
_entity_poly.type
_entity_poly.pdbx_seq_one_letter_code
_entity_poly.pdbx_strand_id
1 'polypeptide(L)'
;MMAMAEAGHVEVGDTSRVIDLDEVVVVKDLTTLRRQPVSSTIIGAEEISRLGVRDLRDLSLYVPAFSMPSYGSRYTSSMYVRGIGSRVNSPAVGIYVDNIPVLNKSMFNTHSYELERVDVMRGAQGTLYGQNTEGGLIRMYTRQPLRYQGTDVRLSGGTGLWRNAEVAHYNKVNDRLGFSVAGFYSGQQGFFENTATGDHADEMNEAGGRLRLQWQATDRLVVDLIGDYQWGSQNGFPYGQMDQDGNTQDPSTNRQGTYDRHMLTTGMGLNYRGDWADLNYTASWQYLNDDMMMDIDYRPLDYMHLDQAQLQNALTQELSLKSRTEGPWRWTTGAFFSYQALKTNAPVYFDSEMNDFLSKTIEDYAYYGMLNAMAARMGMEAAAAMIARAGGCHIRLDMETIPGLFRTPQTNWGLFHESNIDITDRLTATLGLRYDLSQVSIDYATTGAMSLDESVMGVNVKANVISDLAHEEHNAFSQWLPKVGLTYRIGNSGSNVYALVSKGYRAGGFNIQMFSDILQTELQDVAQTARGDMEIIHDSEAYDNICETIAYKPEESWNYEFGTHLNLFDSKMQ
;
A
#
# COMPACT_ATOMS: atom_id res chain seq x y z
N MET A 1 -34.53 -4.55 7.87
CA MET A 1 -35.48 -4.89 6.81
C MET A 1 -35.12 -4.03 5.61
N MET A 2 -34.31 -4.55 4.70
CA MET A 2 -33.84 -3.84 3.50
C MET A 2 -34.98 -3.80 2.47
N ALA A 3 -35.42 -2.60 2.10
CA ALA A 3 -36.23 -2.41 0.92
C ALA A 3 -35.29 -2.23 -0.26
N MET A 4 -35.18 -3.26 -1.11
CA MET A 4 -34.58 -3.12 -2.43
C MET A 4 -35.55 -2.35 -3.32
N ALA A 5 -35.12 -1.19 -3.81
CA ALA A 5 -35.81 -0.55 -4.92
C ALA A 5 -35.47 -1.32 -6.20
N GLU A 6 -36.46 -1.93 -6.81
CA GLU A 6 -36.34 -2.53 -8.16
C GLU A 6 -35.96 -1.42 -9.17
N ALA A 7 -34.75 -1.51 -9.70
CA ALA A 7 -34.38 -0.74 -10.87
C ALA A 7 -35.13 -1.29 -12.07
N GLY A 8 -35.99 -0.50 -12.68
CA GLY A 8 -36.72 -0.86 -13.88
C GLY A 8 -35.76 -1.22 -15.02
N HIS A 9 -35.84 -2.42 -15.51
CA HIS A 9 -35.20 -2.84 -16.75
C HIS A 9 -35.78 -2.04 -17.93
N VAL A 10 -34.96 -1.16 -18.48
CA VAL A 10 -35.18 -0.67 -19.83
C VAL A 10 -34.66 -1.77 -20.77
N GLU A 11 -35.55 -2.47 -21.43
CA GLU A 11 -35.19 -3.36 -22.55
C GLU A 11 -34.52 -2.51 -23.65
N VAL A 12 -33.19 -2.57 -23.71
CA VAL A 12 -32.45 -2.11 -24.88
C VAL A 12 -32.46 -3.22 -25.89
N GLY A 13 -33.05 -2.95 -27.05
CA GLY A 13 -33.21 -3.89 -28.15
C GLY A 13 -31.88 -4.56 -28.51
N ASP A 14 -32.03 -5.84 -28.81
CA ASP A 14 -31.05 -6.79 -29.33
C ASP A 14 -30.16 -6.16 -30.45
N THR A 15 -28.95 -5.73 -30.07
CA THR A 15 -27.86 -5.41 -31.00
C THR A 15 -26.75 -6.42 -30.83
N SER A 16 -27.05 -7.69 -30.89
CA SER A 16 -26.08 -8.78 -31.03
C SER A 16 -25.47 -8.80 -32.44
N ARG A 17 -24.75 -7.73 -32.80
CA ARG A 17 -23.62 -7.82 -33.70
C ARG A 17 -22.35 -7.71 -32.84
N VAL A 18 -22.05 -8.79 -32.17
CA VAL A 18 -20.69 -9.03 -31.69
C VAL A 18 -19.84 -9.18 -32.96
N ILE A 19 -19.22 -8.10 -33.39
CA ILE A 19 -18.02 -8.21 -34.21
C ILE A 19 -17.01 -8.78 -33.23
N ASP A 20 -16.70 -10.05 -33.41
CA ASP A 20 -15.66 -10.76 -32.69
C ASP A 20 -14.31 -10.09 -33.07
N LEU A 21 -14.04 -8.94 -32.51
CA LEU A 21 -12.70 -8.37 -32.46
C LEU A 21 -11.96 -9.32 -31.55
N ASP A 22 -11.20 -10.24 -32.14
CA ASP A 22 -10.26 -11.11 -31.44
C ASP A 22 -9.65 -10.36 -30.26
N GLU A 23 -9.77 -10.93 -29.10
CA GLU A 23 -9.51 -10.38 -27.79
C GLU A 23 -8.20 -9.57 -27.72
N VAL A 24 -8.27 -8.25 -27.94
CA VAL A 24 -7.14 -7.32 -27.72
C VAL A 24 -7.10 -6.97 -26.22
N VAL A 25 -7.28 -7.96 -25.37
CA VAL A 25 -6.86 -7.83 -23.98
C VAL A 25 -5.39 -8.20 -23.96
N VAL A 26 -4.54 -7.20 -23.69
CA VAL A 26 -3.12 -7.42 -23.41
C VAL A 26 -3.04 -8.14 -22.07
N VAL A 27 -3.27 -9.44 -22.13
CA VAL A 27 -3.01 -10.31 -21.00
C VAL A 27 -1.60 -10.83 -21.24
N LYS A 28 -0.66 -10.58 -20.34
CA LYS A 28 0.69 -11.20 -20.37
C LYS A 28 0.57 -12.72 -20.44
N ASP A 29 -0.53 -13.25 -19.94
CA ASP A 29 -0.83 -14.67 -19.88
C ASP A 29 -1.07 -15.25 -21.28
N LEU A 30 -0.36 -16.31 -21.61
CA LEU A 30 -0.44 -17.02 -22.87
C LEU A 30 -1.74 -17.81 -23.03
N THR A 31 -2.46 -18.04 -21.93
CA THR A 31 -3.71 -18.78 -21.87
C THR A 31 -4.70 -18.08 -20.94
N THR A 32 -5.98 -18.43 -21.02
CA THR A 32 -6.94 -17.95 -20.01
C THR A 32 -6.52 -18.44 -18.63
N LEU A 33 -6.71 -17.63 -17.59
CA LEU A 33 -6.27 -17.93 -16.20
C LEU A 33 -6.67 -19.33 -15.74
N ARG A 34 -7.85 -19.84 -16.15
CA ARG A 34 -8.30 -21.18 -15.78
C ARG A 34 -7.54 -22.32 -16.45
N ARG A 35 -6.76 -22.04 -17.48
CA ARG A 35 -5.88 -23.03 -18.14
C ARG A 35 -4.45 -22.96 -17.62
N GLN A 36 -4.13 -21.95 -16.83
CA GLN A 36 -2.81 -21.79 -16.22
C GLN A 36 -2.72 -22.57 -14.91
N PRO A 37 -1.51 -23.01 -14.52
CA PRO A 37 -1.26 -23.64 -13.23
C PRO A 37 -1.22 -22.57 -12.12
N VAL A 38 -2.36 -21.93 -11.82
CA VAL A 38 -2.45 -20.89 -10.80
C VAL A 38 -3.83 -20.89 -10.15
N SER A 39 -3.86 -20.75 -8.84
CA SER A 39 -5.09 -20.53 -8.09
C SER A 39 -5.56 -19.10 -8.30
N SER A 40 -6.72 -18.92 -8.93
CA SER A 40 -7.25 -17.59 -9.23
C SER A 40 -8.74 -17.49 -8.92
N THR A 41 -9.20 -16.26 -8.67
CA THR A 41 -10.61 -15.87 -8.62
C THR A 41 -10.82 -14.77 -9.63
N ILE A 42 -11.78 -14.93 -10.51
CA ILE A 42 -12.15 -13.97 -11.55
C ILE A 42 -13.55 -13.45 -11.22
N ILE A 43 -13.72 -12.15 -11.10
CA ILE A 43 -14.98 -11.48 -10.80
C ILE A 43 -15.29 -10.53 -11.96
N GLY A 44 -16.36 -10.80 -12.71
CA GLY A 44 -16.78 -9.98 -13.86
C GLY A 44 -17.65 -8.80 -13.46
N ALA A 45 -17.93 -7.90 -14.40
CA ALA A 45 -18.66 -6.65 -14.18
C ALA A 45 -20.05 -6.84 -13.53
N GLU A 46 -20.82 -7.84 -13.97
CA GLU A 46 -22.13 -8.14 -13.40
C GLU A 46 -22.00 -8.58 -11.93
N GLU A 47 -21.02 -9.41 -11.64
CA GLU A 47 -20.77 -9.90 -10.29
C GLU A 47 -20.25 -8.79 -9.37
N ILE A 48 -19.33 -7.93 -9.85
CA ILE A 48 -18.85 -6.74 -9.14
C ILE A 48 -20.04 -5.86 -8.74
N SER A 49 -20.96 -5.62 -9.68
CA SER A 49 -22.15 -4.81 -9.42
C SER A 49 -23.12 -5.49 -8.43
N ARG A 50 -23.39 -6.79 -8.61
CA ARG A 50 -24.28 -7.57 -7.74
C ARG A 50 -23.76 -7.71 -6.31
N LEU A 51 -22.45 -7.87 -6.15
CA LEU A 51 -21.77 -7.99 -4.84
C LEU A 51 -21.57 -6.62 -4.16
N GLY A 52 -21.78 -5.51 -4.86
CA GLY A 52 -21.63 -4.17 -4.33
C GLY A 52 -20.18 -3.82 -4.00
N VAL A 53 -19.21 -4.35 -4.76
CA VAL A 53 -17.79 -4.05 -4.57
C VAL A 53 -17.53 -2.57 -4.84
N ARG A 54 -17.05 -1.85 -3.84
CA ARG A 54 -16.75 -0.41 -3.88
C ARG A 54 -15.25 -0.13 -3.95
N ASP A 55 -14.48 -1.00 -3.30
CA ASP A 55 -13.03 -0.90 -3.22
C ASP A 55 -12.40 -2.30 -3.10
N LEU A 56 -11.07 -2.36 -3.09
CA LEU A 56 -10.35 -3.63 -2.98
C LEU A 56 -10.61 -4.38 -1.67
N ARG A 57 -10.90 -3.67 -0.58
CA ARG A 57 -11.19 -4.31 0.71
C ARG A 57 -12.46 -5.16 0.65
N ASP A 58 -13.47 -4.71 -0.10
CA ASP A 58 -14.71 -5.48 -0.27
C ASP A 58 -14.46 -6.86 -0.92
N LEU A 59 -13.39 -7.00 -1.73
CA LEU A 59 -13.00 -8.29 -2.29
C LEU A 59 -12.62 -9.31 -1.23
N SER A 60 -12.19 -8.88 -0.03
CA SER A 60 -11.87 -9.79 1.08
C SER A 60 -13.07 -10.61 1.56
N LEU A 61 -14.29 -10.16 1.27
CA LEU A 61 -15.53 -10.88 1.57
C LEU A 61 -15.80 -12.03 0.60
N TYR A 62 -15.22 -11.99 -0.58
CA TYR A 62 -15.58 -12.89 -1.70
C TYR A 62 -14.41 -13.71 -2.22
N VAL A 63 -13.17 -13.27 -1.97
CA VAL A 63 -11.96 -13.96 -2.45
C VAL A 63 -11.35 -14.76 -1.31
N PRO A 64 -11.33 -16.11 -1.43
CA PRO A 64 -10.73 -16.96 -0.39
C PRO A 64 -9.25 -16.64 -0.16
N ALA A 65 -8.84 -16.63 1.10
CA ALA A 65 -7.47 -16.36 1.55
C ALA A 65 -6.92 -14.98 1.16
N PHE A 66 -7.79 -14.02 0.85
CA PHE A 66 -7.46 -12.62 0.71
C PHE A 66 -8.01 -11.83 1.91
N SER A 67 -7.20 -10.96 2.48
CA SER A 67 -7.58 -10.08 3.59
C SER A 67 -6.96 -8.71 3.39
N MET A 68 -7.74 -7.65 3.67
CA MET A 68 -7.28 -6.27 3.56
C MET A 68 -7.73 -5.46 4.78
N PRO A 69 -7.08 -5.64 5.94
CA PRO A 69 -7.36 -4.83 7.12
C PRO A 69 -6.94 -3.37 6.88
N SER A 70 -7.72 -2.44 7.43
CA SER A 70 -7.36 -1.04 7.56
C SER A 70 -6.75 -0.77 8.94
N TYR A 71 -5.79 0.13 9.00
CA TYR A 71 -5.13 0.54 10.24
C TYR A 71 -5.55 1.96 10.59
N GLY A 72 -6.80 2.10 11.03
CA GLY A 72 -7.40 3.37 11.42
C GLY A 72 -7.81 4.30 10.27
N SER A 73 -7.27 4.10 9.08
CA SER A 73 -7.62 4.82 7.86
C SER A 73 -7.81 3.82 6.71
N ARG A 74 -8.74 4.08 5.81
CA ARG A 74 -8.89 3.30 4.58
C ARG A 74 -7.60 3.32 3.75
N TYR A 75 -6.89 4.45 3.73
CA TYR A 75 -5.69 4.64 2.92
C TYR A 75 -4.43 3.99 3.53
N THR A 76 -4.45 3.60 4.80
CA THR A 76 -3.39 2.85 5.46
C THR A 76 -3.57 1.33 5.40
N SER A 77 -4.48 0.82 4.57
CA SER A 77 -4.76 -0.61 4.43
C SER A 77 -3.56 -1.41 3.91
N SER A 78 -3.48 -2.66 4.32
CA SER A 78 -2.47 -3.62 3.82
C SER A 78 -3.15 -4.86 3.28
N MET A 79 -2.55 -5.45 2.24
CA MET A 79 -3.09 -6.65 1.59
C MET A 79 -2.33 -7.89 2.03
N TYR A 80 -3.07 -8.95 2.29
CA TYR A 80 -2.57 -10.27 2.63
C TYR A 80 -3.23 -11.31 1.75
N VAL A 81 -2.42 -12.16 1.15
CA VAL A 81 -2.89 -13.34 0.40
C VAL A 81 -2.23 -14.57 1.00
N ARG A 82 -3.03 -15.56 1.42
CA ARG A 82 -2.53 -16.76 2.12
C ARG A 82 -1.66 -16.43 3.35
N GLY A 83 -1.96 -15.31 4.03
CA GLY A 83 -1.20 -14.82 5.18
C GLY A 83 0.09 -14.06 4.84
N ILE A 84 0.51 -14.03 3.57
CA ILE A 84 1.67 -13.26 3.12
C ILE A 84 1.22 -11.84 2.81
N GLY A 85 1.81 -10.87 3.49
CA GLY A 85 1.50 -9.44 3.36
C GLY A 85 2.47 -8.58 4.14
N SER A 86 2.37 -7.26 3.98
CA SER A 86 3.22 -6.31 4.70
C SER A 86 2.41 -5.14 5.23
N ARG A 87 2.54 -4.87 6.52
CA ARG A 87 1.97 -3.67 7.13
C ARG A 87 2.79 -2.42 6.81
N VAL A 88 4.10 -2.56 6.77
CA VAL A 88 5.08 -1.46 6.64
C VAL A 88 5.84 -1.63 5.33
N ASN A 89 6.22 -0.52 4.70
CA ASN A 89 7.08 -0.47 3.51
C ASN A 89 6.52 -1.19 2.26
N SER A 90 7.38 -1.88 1.49
CA SER A 90 7.04 -2.50 0.23
C SER A 90 5.88 -3.50 0.36
N PRO A 91 4.90 -3.49 -0.54
CA PRO A 91 3.80 -4.45 -0.52
C PRO A 91 4.25 -5.85 -0.91
N ALA A 92 3.56 -6.88 -0.38
CA ALA A 92 3.78 -8.28 -0.76
C ALA A 92 2.78 -8.79 -1.81
N VAL A 93 1.75 -8.01 -2.10
CA VAL A 93 0.73 -8.29 -3.12
C VAL A 93 0.71 -7.15 -4.13
N GLY A 94 0.92 -7.49 -5.41
CA GLY A 94 0.93 -6.52 -6.49
C GLY A 94 -0.46 -6.11 -6.94
N ILE A 95 -0.61 -4.89 -7.41
CA ILE A 95 -1.83 -4.41 -8.07
C ILE A 95 -1.48 -3.87 -9.45
N TYR A 96 -2.30 -4.22 -10.43
CA TYR A 96 -2.25 -3.68 -11.78
C TYR A 96 -3.63 -3.19 -12.19
N VAL A 97 -3.72 -1.98 -12.72
CA VAL A 97 -4.92 -1.42 -13.34
C VAL A 97 -4.64 -1.21 -14.81
N ASP A 98 -5.38 -1.86 -15.70
CA ASP A 98 -5.17 -1.81 -17.16
C ASP A 98 -3.70 -2.03 -17.57
N ASN A 99 -3.03 -3.01 -16.94
CA ASN A 99 -1.60 -3.36 -17.06
C ASN A 99 -0.60 -2.32 -16.51
N ILE A 100 -1.05 -1.30 -15.84
CA ILE A 100 -0.20 -0.32 -15.14
C ILE A 100 -0.02 -0.81 -13.71
N PRO A 101 1.22 -1.08 -13.22
CA PRO A 101 1.45 -1.44 -11.83
C PRO A 101 1.24 -0.23 -10.92
N VAL A 102 0.57 -0.42 -9.80
CA VAL A 102 0.46 0.59 -8.73
C VAL A 102 1.65 0.41 -7.80
N LEU A 103 2.51 1.42 -7.69
CA LEU A 103 3.80 1.28 -7.01
C LEU A 103 3.75 1.64 -5.53
N ASN A 104 2.93 2.61 -5.13
CA ASN A 104 2.85 3.06 -3.74
C ASN A 104 1.66 2.45 -3.01
N LYS A 105 1.89 2.01 -1.78
CA LYS A 105 0.86 1.43 -0.91
C LYS A 105 -0.28 2.40 -0.61
N SER A 106 0.01 3.70 -0.45
CA SER A 106 -1.02 4.73 -0.24
C SER A 106 -1.99 4.87 -1.43
N MET A 107 -1.66 4.31 -2.61
CA MET A 107 -2.51 4.29 -3.80
C MET A 107 -3.36 3.01 -3.92
N PHE A 108 -3.29 2.06 -3.00
CA PHE A 108 -3.87 0.73 -3.18
C PHE A 108 -5.38 0.69 -2.99
N ASN A 109 -5.90 1.27 -1.91
CA ASN A 109 -7.33 1.21 -1.63
C ASN A 109 -8.05 2.42 -2.23
N THR A 110 -8.28 2.34 -3.53
CA THR A 110 -8.98 3.34 -4.32
C THR A 110 -10.44 2.98 -4.50
N HIS A 111 -11.29 3.97 -4.81
CA HIS A 111 -12.65 3.71 -5.25
C HIS A 111 -12.64 2.95 -6.57
N SER A 112 -13.42 1.88 -6.65
CA SER A 112 -13.49 0.99 -7.81
C SER A 112 -14.69 1.34 -8.66
N TYR A 113 -14.47 1.97 -9.79
CA TYR A 113 -15.50 2.34 -10.76
C TYR A 113 -15.09 1.92 -12.17
N GLU A 114 -16.06 1.80 -13.10
CA GLU A 114 -15.86 1.35 -14.49
C GLU A 114 -15.23 -0.06 -14.65
N LEU A 115 -15.19 -0.87 -13.60
CA LEU A 115 -14.55 -2.18 -13.68
C LEU A 115 -15.34 -3.14 -14.59
N GLU A 116 -14.62 -3.75 -15.52
CA GLU A 116 -15.10 -4.87 -16.34
C GLU A 116 -14.78 -6.21 -15.68
N ARG A 117 -13.59 -6.31 -15.05
CA ARG A 117 -13.11 -7.55 -14.44
C ARG A 117 -12.05 -7.30 -13.39
N VAL A 118 -12.05 -8.11 -12.36
CA VAL A 118 -10.98 -8.23 -11.38
C VAL A 118 -10.49 -9.68 -11.34
N ASP A 119 -9.19 -9.87 -11.50
CA ASP A 119 -8.51 -11.15 -11.36
C ASP A 119 -7.66 -11.14 -10.11
N VAL A 120 -7.87 -12.06 -9.19
CA VAL A 120 -7.03 -12.24 -8.01
C VAL A 120 -6.29 -13.56 -8.13
N MET A 121 -4.97 -13.49 -8.31
CA MET A 121 -4.08 -14.64 -8.37
C MET A 121 -3.40 -14.83 -7.02
N ARG A 122 -3.47 -16.03 -6.47
CA ARG A 122 -2.91 -16.39 -5.17
C ARG A 122 -1.60 -17.15 -5.33
N GLY A 123 -0.63 -16.85 -4.45
CA GLY A 123 0.73 -17.38 -4.49
C GLY A 123 1.64 -16.58 -5.41
N ALA A 124 2.92 -16.87 -5.35
CA ALA A 124 3.98 -16.09 -5.98
C ALA A 124 3.82 -15.95 -7.51
N GLN A 125 3.80 -14.72 -8.00
CA GLN A 125 3.67 -14.35 -9.40
C GLN A 125 4.93 -13.64 -9.94
N GLY A 126 6.08 -13.86 -9.31
CA GLY A 126 7.31 -13.10 -9.58
C GLY A 126 7.82 -13.18 -11.02
N THR A 127 7.64 -14.31 -11.72
CA THR A 127 8.21 -14.52 -13.06
C THR A 127 7.72 -13.51 -14.10
N LEU A 128 6.44 -13.23 -14.17
CA LEU A 128 5.89 -12.27 -15.15
C LEU A 128 5.74 -10.85 -14.59
N TYR A 129 5.58 -10.71 -13.27
CA TYR A 129 5.22 -9.43 -12.64
C TYR A 129 6.31 -8.84 -11.74
N GLY A 130 7.33 -9.63 -11.39
CA GLY A 130 8.49 -9.17 -10.64
C GLY A 130 8.25 -8.94 -9.17
N GLN A 131 8.83 -7.86 -8.66
CA GLN A 131 8.78 -7.50 -7.25
C GLN A 131 7.36 -7.31 -6.71
N ASN A 132 7.23 -7.43 -5.38
CA ASN A 132 5.99 -7.17 -4.66
C ASN A 132 4.83 -8.10 -5.06
N THR A 133 5.14 -9.31 -5.51
CA THR A 133 4.17 -10.34 -5.93
C THR A 133 4.41 -11.68 -5.26
N GLU A 134 5.01 -11.68 -4.06
CA GLU A 134 5.32 -12.90 -3.33
C GLU A 134 4.07 -13.61 -2.77
N GLY A 135 3.08 -12.85 -2.29
CA GLY A 135 1.80 -13.37 -1.79
C GLY A 135 0.77 -13.57 -2.89
N GLY A 136 0.78 -12.73 -3.91
CA GLY A 136 -0.21 -12.77 -4.98
C GLY A 136 -0.23 -11.52 -5.84
N LEU A 137 -1.23 -11.47 -6.72
CA LEU A 137 -1.42 -10.38 -7.66
C LEU A 137 -2.91 -10.10 -7.87
N ILE A 138 -3.28 -8.82 -7.89
CA ILE A 138 -4.61 -8.35 -8.26
C ILE A 138 -4.51 -7.57 -9.56
N ARG A 139 -5.29 -7.97 -10.56
CA ARG A 139 -5.42 -7.23 -11.83
C ARG A 139 -6.83 -6.71 -11.97
N MET A 140 -6.96 -5.43 -12.22
CA MET A 140 -8.22 -4.76 -12.49
C MET A 140 -8.23 -4.28 -13.94
N TYR A 141 -9.34 -4.51 -14.62
CA TYR A 141 -9.54 -4.07 -15.99
C TYR A 141 -10.76 -3.18 -16.05
N THR A 142 -10.62 -2.01 -16.67
CA THR A 142 -11.73 -1.10 -16.92
C THR A 142 -12.35 -1.33 -18.28
N ARG A 143 -13.59 -0.89 -18.47
CA ARG A 143 -14.31 -1.05 -19.74
C ARG A 143 -13.61 -0.32 -20.88
N GLN A 144 -13.59 -0.95 -22.03
CA GLN A 144 -12.92 -0.46 -23.23
C GLN A 144 -13.91 0.23 -24.18
N PRO A 145 -13.72 1.53 -24.53
CA PRO A 145 -14.69 2.28 -25.35
C PRO A 145 -14.81 1.79 -26.82
N LEU A 146 -13.81 1.07 -27.34
CA LEU A 146 -13.96 0.41 -28.66
C LEU A 146 -14.85 -0.84 -28.61
N ARG A 147 -15.10 -1.42 -27.43
CA ARG A 147 -15.90 -2.63 -27.26
C ARG A 147 -17.27 -2.37 -26.67
N TYR A 148 -17.36 -1.42 -25.77
CA TYR A 148 -18.58 -1.06 -25.06
C TYR A 148 -18.95 0.39 -25.34
N GLN A 149 -20.22 0.66 -25.68
CA GLN A 149 -20.79 1.99 -25.82
C GLN A 149 -22.05 2.09 -24.98
N GLY A 150 -22.26 3.23 -24.35
CA GLY A 150 -23.41 3.47 -23.49
C GLY A 150 -23.10 4.47 -22.39
N THR A 151 -24.07 4.69 -21.53
CA THR A 151 -23.92 5.50 -20.32
C THR A 151 -24.35 4.69 -19.14
N ASP A 152 -23.44 4.49 -18.20
CA ASP A 152 -23.69 3.81 -16.94
C ASP A 152 -23.88 4.86 -15.85
N VAL A 153 -24.92 4.74 -15.05
CA VAL A 153 -25.17 5.57 -13.88
C VAL A 153 -25.43 4.65 -12.71
N ARG A 154 -24.71 4.85 -11.62
CA ARG A 154 -24.93 4.14 -10.36
C ARG A 154 -25.13 5.15 -9.24
N LEU A 155 -26.24 5.04 -8.53
CA LEU A 155 -26.54 5.79 -7.32
C LEU A 155 -26.72 4.80 -6.18
N SER A 156 -26.04 5.02 -5.08
CA SER A 156 -26.12 4.13 -3.92
C SER A 156 -26.16 4.95 -2.62
N GLY A 157 -26.75 4.38 -1.60
CA GLY A 157 -26.78 4.97 -0.27
C GLY A 157 -26.90 3.88 0.79
N GLY A 158 -26.47 4.19 2.01
CA GLY A 158 -26.44 3.23 3.10
C GLY A 158 -26.35 3.87 4.48
N THR A 159 -26.11 3.02 5.47
CA THR A 159 -25.90 3.43 6.86
C THR A 159 -24.66 4.31 6.99
N GLY A 160 -24.52 5.07 8.09
CA GLY A 160 -23.46 6.06 8.27
C GLY A 160 -23.57 7.23 7.30
N LEU A 161 -24.79 7.54 6.79
CA LEU A 161 -25.06 8.52 5.74
C LEU A 161 -24.16 8.33 4.51
N TRP A 162 -23.84 7.07 4.18
CA TRP A 162 -23.11 6.77 2.98
C TRP A 162 -23.90 7.11 1.74
N ARG A 163 -23.27 7.82 0.82
CA ARG A 163 -23.82 8.26 -0.47
C ARG A 163 -22.78 8.08 -1.56
N ASN A 164 -23.19 7.53 -2.69
CA ASN A 164 -22.30 7.30 -3.82
C ASN A 164 -23.02 7.60 -5.13
N ALA A 165 -22.34 8.30 -6.02
CA ALA A 165 -22.78 8.59 -7.38
C ALA A 165 -21.63 8.34 -8.34
N GLU A 166 -21.88 7.48 -9.34
CA GLU A 166 -20.95 7.16 -10.42
C GLU A 166 -21.64 7.42 -11.75
N VAL A 167 -20.91 7.99 -12.69
CA VAL A 167 -21.33 8.15 -14.06
C VAL A 167 -20.19 7.83 -15.00
N ALA A 168 -20.45 7.05 -16.04
CA ALA A 168 -19.49 6.74 -17.08
C ALA A 168 -20.18 6.76 -18.45
N HIS A 169 -19.58 7.42 -19.42
CA HIS A 169 -20.06 7.47 -20.80
C HIS A 169 -18.97 6.95 -21.73
N TYR A 170 -19.36 6.00 -22.57
CA TYR A 170 -18.50 5.34 -23.55
C TYR A 170 -19.08 5.56 -24.93
N ASN A 171 -18.26 6.01 -25.88
CA ASN A 171 -18.72 6.24 -27.24
C ASN A 171 -17.60 6.02 -28.25
N LYS A 172 -17.99 5.82 -29.50
CA LYS A 172 -17.10 5.80 -30.66
C LYS A 172 -17.28 7.08 -31.49
N VAL A 173 -16.18 7.72 -31.81
CA VAL A 173 -16.15 8.80 -32.81
C VAL A 173 -16.30 8.19 -34.21
N ASN A 174 -15.68 7.01 -34.41
CA ASN A 174 -15.78 6.16 -35.58
C ASN A 174 -15.35 4.73 -35.23
N ASP A 175 -15.35 3.79 -36.17
CA ASP A 175 -15.00 2.39 -35.92
C ASP A 175 -13.57 2.17 -35.38
N ARG A 176 -12.70 3.16 -35.52
CA ARG A 176 -11.29 3.10 -35.11
C ARG A 176 -10.95 3.96 -33.89
N LEU A 177 -11.85 4.84 -33.45
CA LEU A 177 -11.58 5.76 -32.35
C LEU A 177 -12.73 5.74 -31.35
N GLY A 178 -12.47 5.27 -30.16
CA GLY A 178 -13.39 5.28 -29.02
C GLY A 178 -12.85 6.09 -27.86
N PHE A 179 -13.74 6.65 -27.07
CA PHE A 179 -13.40 7.37 -25.84
C PHE A 179 -14.35 7.02 -24.70
N SER A 180 -13.87 7.14 -23.48
CA SER A 180 -14.73 7.16 -22.29
C SER A 180 -14.39 8.31 -21.37
N VAL A 181 -15.42 8.80 -20.68
CA VAL A 181 -15.33 9.80 -19.62
C VAL A 181 -16.13 9.26 -18.44
N ALA A 182 -15.51 9.15 -17.30
CA ALA A 182 -16.17 8.68 -16.10
C ALA A 182 -15.83 9.57 -14.90
N GLY A 183 -16.70 9.56 -13.92
CA GLY A 183 -16.48 10.23 -12.65
C GLY A 183 -17.30 9.62 -11.54
N PHE A 184 -16.84 9.83 -10.32
CA PHE A 184 -17.55 9.40 -9.13
C PHE A 184 -17.41 10.44 -8.00
N TYR A 185 -18.37 10.39 -7.10
CA TYR A 185 -18.31 10.99 -5.76
C TYR A 185 -18.84 9.96 -4.77
N SER A 186 -18.12 9.74 -3.68
CA SER A 186 -18.55 8.90 -2.56
C SER A 186 -18.24 9.61 -1.25
N GLY A 187 -19.20 9.64 -0.34
CA GLY A 187 -19.06 10.24 0.98
C GLY A 187 -19.79 9.46 2.03
N GLN A 188 -19.29 9.48 3.24
CA GLN A 188 -19.94 8.92 4.43
C GLN A 188 -19.67 9.81 5.64
N GLN A 189 -20.62 9.87 6.58
CA GLN A 189 -20.42 10.52 7.86
C GLN A 189 -19.68 9.60 8.84
N GLY A 190 -19.82 8.30 8.65
CA GLY A 190 -19.17 7.29 9.49
C GLY A 190 -20.03 6.78 10.63
N PHE A 191 -19.40 6.10 11.58
CA PHE A 191 -20.03 5.35 12.66
C PHE A 191 -19.45 5.69 14.04
N PHE A 192 -18.29 6.32 14.10
CA PHE A 192 -17.58 6.62 15.33
C PHE A 192 -17.62 8.11 15.61
N GLU A 193 -17.88 8.47 16.86
CA GLU A 193 -17.83 9.84 17.35
C GLU A 193 -16.64 10.00 18.29
N ASN A 194 -15.83 11.03 18.09
CA ASN A 194 -14.78 11.41 19.03
C ASN A 194 -15.43 12.06 20.25
N THR A 195 -15.45 11.36 21.38
CA THR A 195 -16.16 11.82 22.58
C THR A 195 -15.54 13.05 23.24
N ALA A 196 -14.30 13.40 22.91
CA ALA A 196 -13.64 14.61 23.41
C ALA A 196 -14.04 15.86 22.61
N THR A 197 -14.25 15.75 21.29
CA THR A 197 -14.54 16.89 20.40
C THR A 197 -16.00 16.94 19.95
N GLY A 198 -16.70 15.79 19.92
CA GLY A 198 -18.04 15.64 19.37
C GLY A 198 -18.08 15.52 17.85
N ASP A 199 -16.93 15.37 17.17
CA ASP A 199 -16.84 15.22 15.73
C ASP A 199 -16.91 13.76 15.31
N HIS A 200 -17.33 13.51 14.05
CA HIS A 200 -17.25 12.16 13.48
C HIS A 200 -15.81 11.76 13.19
N ALA A 201 -15.34 10.70 13.84
CA ALA A 201 -13.96 10.28 13.80
C ALA A 201 -13.58 9.45 12.55
N ASP A 202 -14.55 9.09 11.70
CA ASP A 202 -14.38 8.30 10.47
C ASP A 202 -15.17 8.87 9.27
N GLU A 203 -15.49 10.16 9.29
CA GLU A 203 -16.06 10.84 8.13
C GLU A 203 -15.11 10.74 6.93
N MET A 204 -15.67 10.49 5.74
CA MET A 204 -14.88 10.37 4.52
C MET A 204 -15.60 10.97 3.32
N ASN A 205 -14.85 11.66 2.47
CA ASN A 205 -15.28 12.16 1.18
C ASN A 205 -14.22 11.84 0.12
N GLU A 206 -14.65 11.36 -1.03
CA GLU A 206 -13.76 11.04 -2.15
C GLU A 206 -14.45 11.36 -3.48
N ALA A 207 -13.65 11.77 -4.45
CA ALA A 207 -14.11 12.03 -5.81
C ALA A 207 -12.99 11.72 -6.80
N GLY A 208 -13.37 11.42 -8.02
CA GLY A 208 -12.40 11.18 -9.06
C GLY A 208 -13.01 11.11 -10.44
N GLY A 209 -12.14 11.00 -11.43
CA GLY A 209 -12.55 10.86 -12.81
C GLY A 209 -11.47 10.25 -13.67
N ARG A 210 -11.93 9.54 -14.70
CA ARG A 210 -11.10 8.86 -15.68
C ARG A 210 -11.46 9.28 -17.09
N LEU A 211 -10.42 9.49 -17.88
CA LEU A 211 -10.50 9.67 -19.32
C LEU A 211 -9.75 8.51 -19.98
N ARG A 212 -10.33 7.90 -20.99
CA ARG A 212 -9.67 6.89 -21.82
C ARG A 212 -9.92 7.16 -23.28
N LEU A 213 -8.88 7.06 -24.09
CA LEU A 213 -8.94 7.17 -25.55
C LEU A 213 -8.30 5.93 -26.15
N GLN A 214 -9.05 5.18 -26.93
CA GLN A 214 -8.56 4.04 -27.69
C GLN A 214 -8.61 4.32 -29.17
N TRP A 215 -7.47 4.22 -29.84
CA TRP A 215 -7.33 4.49 -31.27
C TRP A 215 -6.71 3.28 -31.97
N GLN A 216 -7.48 2.66 -32.85
CA GLN A 216 -6.97 1.67 -33.78
C GLN A 216 -6.30 2.41 -34.95
N ALA A 217 -5.03 2.79 -34.75
CA ALA A 217 -4.25 3.59 -35.70
C ALA A 217 -4.07 2.90 -37.05
N THR A 218 -3.92 1.56 -37.02
CA THR A 218 -3.94 0.68 -38.20
C THR A 218 -4.71 -0.60 -37.87
N ASP A 219 -4.91 -1.48 -38.84
CA ASP A 219 -5.53 -2.80 -38.59
C ASP A 219 -4.71 -3.69 -37.62
N ARG A 220 -3.45 -3.31 -37.36
CA ARG A 220 -2.50 -4.03 -36.52
C ARG A 220 -2.07 -3.27 -35.27
N LEU A 221 -2.31 -1.96 -35.18
CA LEU A 221 -1.84 -1.13 -34.06
C LEU A 221 -3.00 -0.46 -33.35
N VAL A 222 -3.11 -0.72 -32.06
CA VAL A 222 -4.01 -0.03 -31.13
C VAL A 222 -3.18 0.79 -30.16
N VAL A 223 -3.55 2.06 -30.03
CA VAL A 223 -3.03 3.00 -29.03
C VAL A 223 -4.10 3.21 -27.97
N ASP A 224 -3.75 3.09 -26.69
CA ASP A 224 -4.63 3.27 -25.56
C ASP A 224 -4.04 4.34 -24.64
N LEU A 225 -4.77 5.42 -24.39
CA LEU A 225 -4.35 6.52 -23.50
C LEU A 225 -5.33 6.60 -22.33
N ILE A 226 -4.79 6.65 -21.12
CA ILE A 226 -5.55 6.68 -19.87
C ILE A 226 -5.06 7.85 -19.02
N GLY A 227 -6.00 8.57 -18.41
CA GLY A 227 -5.75 9.51 -17.32
C GLY A 227 -6.78 9.26 -16.22
N ASP A 228 -6.34 8.99 -15.00
CA ASP A 228 -7.17 8.75 -13.82
C ASP A 228 -6.71 9.66 -12.68
N TYR A 229 -7.62 10.50 -12.20
CA TYR A 229 -7.38 11.36 -11.05
C TYR A 229 -8.35 11.00 -9.94
N GLN A 230 -7.85 10.88 -8.72
CA GLN A 230 -8.66 10.66 -7.54
C GLN A 230 -8.18 11.55 -6.39
N TRP A 231 -9.14 12.13 -5.71
CA TRP A 231 -8.99 12.86 -4.47
C TRP A 231 -9.76 12.15 -3.36
N GLY A 232 -9.22 12.16 -2.16
CA GLY A 232 -9.93 11.68 -0.98
C GLY A 232 -9.47 12.41 0.26
N SER A 233 -10.44 12.70 1.13
CA SER A 233 -10.24 13.32 2.43
C SER A 233 -11.04 12.53 3.46
N GLN A 234 -10.42 12.19 4.59
CA GLN A 234 -11.11 11.49 5.65
C GLN A 234 -10.61 11.92 7.03
N ASN A 235 -11.51 11.87 8.02
CA ASN A 235 -11.15 11.69 9.40
C ASN A 235 -10.72 10.24 9.61
N GLY A 236 -9.68 10.02 10.38
CA GLY A 236 -9.09 8.70 10.51
C GLY A 236 -8.63 8.39 11.92
N PHE A 237 -8.15 7.17 12.08
CA PHE A 237 -7.57 6.66 13.32
C PHE A 237 -8.55 6.67 14.51
N PRO A 238 -9.81 6.21 14.33
CA PRO A 238 -10.83 6.17 15.38
C PRO A 238 -10.53 5.02 16.37
N TYR A 239 -9.37 5.05 17.01
CA TYR A 239 -8.99 4.06 17.99
C TYR A 239 -9.56 4.41 19.36
N GLY A 240 -10.28 3.45 19.94
CA GLY A 240 -10.75 3.53 21.33
C GLY A 240 -9.82 2.78 22.27
N GLN A 241 -9.73 3.24 23.50
CA GLN A 241 -8.98 2.54 24.55
C GLN A 241 -9.73 1.30 25.04
N MET A 242 -9.01 0.33 25.58
CA MET A 242 -9.59 -0.84 26.21
C MET A 242 -9.81 -0.58 27.68
N ASP A 243 -11.02 -0.83 28.18
CA ASP A 243 -11.30 -0.80 29.62
C ASP A 243 -10.74 -2.02 30.34
N GLN A 244 -10.91 -2.06 31.69
CA GLN A 244 -10.41 -3.15 32.52
C GLN A 244 -11.11 -4.48 32.23
N ASP A 245 -12.30 -4.46 31.65
CA ASP A 245 -13.09 -5.63 31.28
C ASP A 245 -12.79 -6.11 29.85
N GLY A 246 -11.90 -5.43 29.11
CA GLY A 246 -11.50 -5.75 27.76
C GLY A 246 -12.44 -5.22 26.67
N ASN A 247 -13.36 -4.31 26.99
CA ASN A 247 -14.22 -3.69 26.00
C ASN A 247 -13.52 -2.46 25.38
N THR A 248 -13.62 -2.31 24.07
CA THR A 248 -13.17 -1.10 23.39
C THR A 248 -14.15 0.04 23.63
N GLN A 249 -13.65 1.17 24.12
CA GLN A 249 -14.40 2.40 24.29
C GLN A 249 -14.50 3.18 22.98
N ASP A 250 -15.38 4.18 22.93
CA ASP A 250 -15.41 5.11 21.80
C ASP A 250 -14.10 5.91 21.70
N PRO A 251 -13.71 6.36 20.50
CA PRO A 251 -12.55 7.22 20.32
C PRO A 251 -12.65 8.49 21.18
N SER A 252 -11.54 8.88 21.81
CA SER A 252 -11.48 10.09 22.63
C SER A 252 -10.09 10.70 22.51
N THR A 253 -9.93 11.63 21.56
CA THR A 253 -8.65 12.29 21.28
C THR A 253 -8.83 13.80 21.29
N ASN A 254 -7.80 14.55 21.73
CA ASN A 254 -7.84 16.02 21.70
C ASN A 254 -7.62 16.56 20.27
N ARG A 255 -6.99 15.78 19.38
CA ARG A 255 -6.78 16.10 17.96
C ARG A 255 -7.46 15.06 17.09
N GLN A 256 -8.23 15.53 16.10
CA GLN A 256 -8.87 14.63 15.13
C GLN A 256 -7.84 14.18 14.11
N GLY A 257 -7.57 12.87 14.05
CA GLY A 257 -6.73 12.30 13.00
C GLY A 257 -7.34 12.51 11.62
N THR A 258 -6.50 12.83 10.63
CA THR A 258 -6.91 13.12 9.25
C THR A 258 -6.04 12.40 8.23
N TYR A 259 -6.58 12.22 7.03
CA TYR A 259 -5.80 11.74 5.87
C TYR A 259 -6.38 12.34 4.59
N ASP A 260 -5.59 13.17 3.94
CA ASP A 260 -5.90 13.79 2.65
C ASP A 260 -4.99 13.23 1.55
N ARG A 261 -5.55 12.97 0.36
CA ARG A 261 -4.80 12.34 -0.73
C ARG A 261 -5.24 12.83 -2.10
N HIS A 262 -4.25 13.15 -2.94
CA HIS A 262 -4.39 13.43 -4.36
C HIS A 262 -3.55 12.45 -5.17
N MET A 263 -4.15 11.79 -6.14
CA MET A 263 -3.46 10.84 -7.01
C MET A 263 -3.79 11.14 -8.47
N LEU A 264 -2.77 11.04 -9.32
CA LEU A 264 -2.95 11.06 -10.77
C LEU A 264 -2.13 9.94 -11.39
N THR A 265 -2.79 9.10 -12.18
CA THR A 265 -2.13 8.09 -13.01
C THR A 265 -2.40 8.41 -14.48
N THR A 266 -1.35 8.53 -15.27
CA THR A 266 -1.46 8.60 -16.72
C THR A 266 -0.78 7.38 -17.32
N GLY A 267 -1.37 6.84 -18.39
CA GLY A 267 -0.87 5.65 -19.04
C GLY A 267 -1.00 5.68 -20.55
N MET A 268 -0.05 5.03 -21.21
CA MET A 268 -0.06 4.79 -22.64
C MET A 268 0.20 3.31 -22.91
N GLY A 269 -0.70 2.66 -23.63
CA GLY A 269 -0.56 1.31 -24.16
C GLY A 269 -0.40 1.32 -25.66
N LEU A 270 0.56 0.58 -26.21
CA LEU A 270 0.72 0.31 -27.62
C LEU A 270 0.66 -1.20 -27.84
N ASN A 271 -0.33 -1.64 -28.61
CA ASN A 271 -0.51 -3.05 -28.93
C ASN A 271 -0.39 -3.23 -30.44
N TYR A 272 0.70 -3.86 -30.87
CA TYR A 272 0.95 -4.12 -32.27
C TYR A 272 0.85 -5.63 -32.57
N ARG A 273 -0.06 -6.00 -33.45
CA ARG A 273 -0.29 -7.35 -33.90
C ARG A 273 0.66 -7.66 -35.07
N GLY A 274 1.78 -8.34 -34.78
CA GLY A 274 2.73 -8.81 -35.79
C GLY A 274 2.28 -10.13 -36.44
N ASP A 275 3.07 -10.62 -37.38
CA ASP A 275 2.73 -11.89 -38.08
C ASP A 275 3.10 -13.12 -37.21
N TRP A 276 4.15 -13.06 -36.43
CA TRP A 276 4.66 -14.16 -35.59
C TRP A 276 4.60 -13.87 -34.08
N ALA A 277 4.49 -12.60 -33.70
CA ALA A 277 4.35 -12.19 -32.30
C ALA A 277 3.59 -10.88 -32.20
N ASP A 278 2.88 -10.70 -31.08
CA ASP A 278 2.29 -9.44 -30.66
C ASP A 278 3.30 -8.67 -29.80
N LEU A 279 3.51 -7.39 -30.12
CA LEU A 279 4.30 -6.47 -29.33
C LEU A 279 3.36 -5.64 -28.45
N ASN A 280 3.61 -5.64 -27.16
CA ASN A 280 2.89 -4.82 -26.20
C ASN A 280 3.88 -3.90 -25.48
N TYR A 281 3.57 -2.62 -25.47
CA TYR A 281 4.32 -1.63 -24.71
C TYR A 281 3.36 -0.87 -23.81
N THR A 282 3.70 -0.73 -22.55
CA THR A 282 2.95 0.05 -21.56
C THR A 282 3.90 1.01 -20.88
N ALA A 283 3.55 2.28 -20.85
CA ALA A 283 4.26 3.29 -20.08
C ALA A 283 3.26 4.02 -19.17
N SER A 284 3.68 4.39 -17.97
CA SER A 284 2.85 5.20 -17.08
C SER A 284 3.68 6.20 -16.28
N TRP A 285 3.04 7.30 -15.94
CA TRP A 285 3.49 8.23 -14.91
C TRP A 285 2.43 8.30 -13.81
N GLN A 286 2.89 8.22 -12.55
CA GLN A 286 2.05 8.25 -11.37
C GLN A 286 2.53 9.36 -10.44
N TYR A 287 1.57 10.15 -9.97
CA TYR A 287 1.76 11.20 -8.99
C TYR A 287 0.92 10.89 -7.76
N LEU A 288 1.52 11.05 -6.59
CA LEU A 288 0.84 10.98 -5.30
C LEU A 288 1.29 12.19 -4.48
N ASN A 289 0.33 12.86 -3.87
CA ASN A 289 0.53 13.81 -2.79
C ASN A 289 -0.47 13.46 -1.70
N ASP A 290 0.01 13.01 -0.56
CA ASP A 290 -0.83 12.70 0.59
C ASP A 290 -0.29 13.36 1.86
N ASP A 291 -1.20 13.62 2.78
CA ASP A 291 -0.95 14.21 4.08
C ASP A 291 -1.79 13.49 5.13
N MET A 292 -1.15 13.09 6.20
CA MET A 292 -1.76 12.35 7.30
C MET A 292 -1.36 12.98 8.63
N MET A 293 -2.31 13.24 9.49
CA MET A 293 -2.09 13.58 10.89
C MET A 293 -2.68 12.49 11.78
N MET A 294 -1.95 12.07 12.78
CA MET A 294 -2.36 11.05 13.73
C MET A 294 -2.01 11.45 15.15
N ASP A 295 -3.02 11.50 16.01
CA ASP A 295 -2.83 11.53 17.45
C ASP A 295 -2.38 10.12 17.88
N ILE A 296 -1.13 9.99 18.33
CA ILE A 296 -0.51 8.68 18.56
C ILE A 296 -0.68 8.15 19.98
N ASP A 297 -1.15 8.97 20.92
CA ASP A 297 -1.47 8.51 22.27
C ASP A 297 -2.93 8.03 22.41
N TYR A 298 -3.79 8.38 21.45
CA TYR A 298 -5.23 8.00 21.40
C TYR A 298 -6.00 8.39 22.65
N ARG A 299 -5.68 9.54 23.25
CA ARG A 299 -6.27 10.07 24.49
C ARG A 299 -6.63 11.54 24.31
N PRO A 300 -7.51 12.07 25.16
CA PRO A 300 -7.78 13.51 25.17
C PRO A 300 -6.70 14.28 25.95
N LEU A 301 -5.44 13.94 25.72
CA LEU A 301 -4.24 14.53 26.34
C LEU A 301 -3.36 15.12 25.24
N ASP A 302 -2.66 16.21 25.55
CA ASP A 302 -1.74 16.85 24.61
C ASP A 302 -0.33 16.24 24.72
N TYR A 303 -0.22 14.92 24.41
CA TYR A 303 1.04 14.18 24.55
C TYR A 303 1.86 14.22 23.27
N MET A 304 1.41 13.52 22.25
CA MET A 304 2.19 13.35 21.03
C MET A 304 1.30 13.23 19.81
N HIS A 305 1.71 13.85 18.72
CA HIS A 305 1.11 13.60 17.41
C HIS A 305 2.17 13.45 16.33
N LEU A 306 1.78 12.84 15.23
CA LEU A 306 2.61 12.60 14.05
C LEU A 306 1.92 13.21 12.84
N ASP A 307 2.66 14.01 12.09
CA ASP A 307 2.29 14.35 10.72
C ASP A 307 3.12 13.51 9.75
N GLN A 308 2.55 13.15 8.61
CA GLN A 308 3.28 12.54 7.52
C GLN A 308 2.76 13.05 6.19
N ALA A 309 3.56 13.83 5.51
CA ALA A 309 3.31 14.27 4.15
C ALA A 309 4.20 13.51 3.17
N GLN A 310 3.62 12.98 2.09
CA GLN A 310 4.34 12.26 1.05
C GLN A 310 4.12 12.90 -0.32
N LEU A 311 5.19 13.01 -1.08
CA LEU A 311 5.17 13.42 -2.48
C LEU A 311 5.91 12.40 -3.32
N GLN A 312 5.20 11.73 -4.23
CA GLN A 312 5.79 10.76 -5.14
C GLN A 312 5.61 11.15 -6.59
N ASN A 313 6.67 10.92 -7.36
CA ASN A 313 6.61 10.80 -8.81
C ASN A 313 7.19 9.44 -9.19
N ALA A 314 6.46 8.68 -10.01
CA ALA A 314 6.91 7.38 -10.46
C ALA A 314 6.67 7.20 -11.96
N LEU A 315 7.61 6.55 -12.63
CA LEU A 315 7.56 6.18 -14.04
C LEU A 315 7.67 4.68 -14.17
N THR A 316 6.84 4.07 -15.00
CA THR A 316 6.97 2.65 -15.35
C THR A 316 6.98 2.47 -16.85
N GLN A 317 7.73 1.49 -17.32
CA GLN A 317 7.75 1.07 -18.71
C GLN A 317 7.86 -0.45 -18.78
N GLU A 318 7.07 -1.04 -19.64
CA GLU A 318 7.14 -2.46 -19.92
C GLU A 318 7.01 -2.69 -21.42
N LEU A 319 7.90 -3.52 -21.94
CA LEU A 319 7.87 -4.01 -23.30
C LEU A 319 7.79 -5.52 -23.27
N SER A 320 6.81 -6.11 -23.95
CA SER A 320 6.66 -7.56 -24.05
C SER A 320 6.34 -8.01 -25.47
N LEU A 321 6.87 -9.16 -25.82
CA LEU A 321 6.59 -9.90 -27.05
C LEU A 321 5.90 -11.20 -26.67
N LYS A 322 4.76 -11.49 -27.29
CA LYS A 322 3.97 -12.70 -27.10
C LYS A 322 3.84 -13.44 -28.42
N SER A 323 4.22 -14.71 -28.45
CA SER A 323 4.13 -15.51 -29.66
C SER A 323 2.68 -15.66 -30.15
N ARG A 324 2.48 -15.65 -31.45
CA ARG A 324 1.18 -15.86 -32.14
C ARG A 324 1.10 -17.22 -32.81
N THR A 325 1.64 -18.24 -32.19
CA THR A 325 1.61 -19.58 -32.76
C THR A 325 0.46 -20.42 -32.17
N GLU A 326 -0.20 -21.19 -32.97
CA GLU A 326 -1.10 -22.29 -32.56
C GLU A 326 -0.33 -23.60 -32.32
N GLY A 327 0.98 -23.58 -32.55
CA GLY A 327 1.87 -24.71 -32.34
C GLY A 327 2.09 -25.09 -30.87
N PRO A 328 2.83 -26.16 -30.63
CA PRO A 328 3.01 -26.70 -29.28
C PRO A 328 3.89 -25.82 -28.36
N TRP A 329 4.57 -24.81 -28.92
CA TRP A 329 5.41 -23.90 -28.14
C TRP A 329 4.91 -22.47 -28.22
N ARG A 330 4.39 -21.97 -27.10
CA ARG A 330 3.94 -20.59 -26.92
C ARG A 330 4.83 -19.91 -25.88
N TRP A 331 5.19 -18.66 -26.11
CA TRP A 331 6.10 -17.95 -25.22
C TRP A 331 5.74 -16.46 -25.10
N THR A 332 6.13 -15.88 -23.96
CA THR A 332 6.15 -14.44 -23.70
C THR A 332 7.54 -14.06 -23.18
N THR A 333 8.12 -12.99 -23.71
CA THR A 333 9.37 -12.43 -23.22
C THR A 333 9.25 -10.93 -23.12
N GLY A 334 9.95 -10.30 -22.18
CA GLY A 334 9.87 -8.86 -22.04
C GLY A 334 10.88 -8.26 -21.08
N ALA A 335 10.82 -6.94 -21.01
CA ALA A 335 11.62 -6.11 -20.13
C ALA A 335 10.72 -5.14 -19.38
N PHE A 336 11.06 -4.89 -18.13
CA PHE A 336 10.38 -3.97 -17.24
C PHE A 336 11.37 -2.96 -16.67
N PHE A 337 10.93 -1.72 -16.54
CA PHE A 337 11.65 -0.65 -15.87
C PHE A 337 10.68 0.15 -15.00
N SER A 338 11.10 0.50 -13.80
CA SER A 338 10.42 1.53 -13.00
C SER A 338 11.42 2.42 -12.28
N TYR A 339 11.04 3.67 -12.13
CA TYR A 339 11.71 4.66 -11.29
C TYR A 339 10.67 5.31 -10.40
N GLN A 340 10.92 5.35 -9.10
CA GLN A 340 10.05 5.96 -8.10
C GLN A 340 10.88 6.94 -7.28
N ALA A 341 10.46 8.19 -7.21
CA ALA A 341 11.04 9.22 -6.36
C ALA A 341 10.01 9.58 -5.29
N LEU A 342 10.22 9.10 -4.08
CA LEU A 342 9.38 9.37 -2.93
C LEU A 342 10.11 10.34 -1.99
N LYS A 343 9.41 11.42 -1.60
CA LYS A 343 9.81 12.32 -0.52
C LYS A 343 8.80 12.17 0.60
N THR A 344 9.29 12.02 1.82
CA THR A 344 8.45 11.95 3.01
C THR A 344 8.92 12.99 4.01
N ASN A 345 7.98 13.78 4.52
CA ASN A 345 8.19 14.62 5.69
C ASN A 345 7.32 14.03 6.81
N ALA A 346 7.94 13.56 7.88
CA ALA A 346 7.26 12.85 8.96
C ALA A 346 7.72 13.34 10.34
N PRO A 347 7.42 14.61 10.70
CA PRO A 347 7.77 15.14 12.01
C PRO A 347 6.98 14.45 13.13
N VAL A 348 7.66 14.21 14.25
CA VAL A 348 7.06 13.74 15.51
C VAL A 348 7.08 14.89 16.50
N TYR A 349 5.91 15.25 17.02
CA TYR A 349 5.71 16.34 17.96
C TYR A 349 5.58 15.82 19.38
N PHE A 350 6.33 16.43 20.29
CA PHE A 350 6.18 16.24 21.73
C PHE A 350 5.46 17.46 22.28
N ASP A 351 4.21 17.27 22.65
CA ASP A 351 3.36 18.36 23.08
C ASP A 351 3.56 18.68 24.59
N SER A 352 2.88 19.71 25.09
CA SER A 352 3.18 20.27 26.40
C SER A 352 2.98 19.29 27.55
N GLU A 353 1.90 18.51 27.54
CA GLU A 353 1.61 17.55 28.61
C GLU A 353 2.57 16.34 28.60
N MET A 354 3.17 16.00 27.44
CA MET A 354 4.21 14.98 27.37
C MET A 354 5.48 15.45 28.07
N ASN A 355 5.92 16.69 27.82
CA ASN A 355 7.09 17.26 28.44
C ASN A 355 6.89 17.39 29.97
N ASP A 356 5.71 17.79 30.41
CA ASP A 356 5.36 17.81 31.84
C ASP A 356 5.35 16.41 32.45
N PHE A 357 4.80 15.42 31.76
CA PHE A 357 4.80 14.00 32.19
C PHE A 357 6.20 13.42 32.31
N LEU A 358 7.06 13.64 31.31
CA LEU A 358 8.47 13.20 31.32
C LEU A 358 9.24 13.88 32.46
N SER A 359 9.10 15.20 32.60
CA SER A 359 9.71 15.98 33.66
C SER A 359 9.34 15.42 35.05
N LYS A 360 8.04 15.22 35.27
CA LYS A 360 7.52 14.68 36.54
C LYS A 360 8.00 13.26 36.82
N THR A 361 8.03 12.42 35.79
CA THR A 361 8.48 11.02 35.93
C THR A 361 9.96 10.95 36.35
N ILE A 362 10.82 11.76 35.73
CA ILE A 362 12.25 11.80 36.03
C ILE A 362 12.49 12.45 37.42
N GLU A 363 11.75 13.53 37.73
CA GLU A 363 11.81 14.17 39.05
C GLU A 363 11.44 13.20 40.17
N ASP A 364 10.33 12.46 40.03
CA ASP A 364 9.87 11.46 41.00
C ASP A 364 10.90 10.33 41.15
N TYR A 365 11.45 9.82 40.06
CA TYR A 365 12.48 8.78 40.09
C TYR A 365 13.74 9.24 40.83
N ALA A 366 14.24 10.43 40.53
CA ALA A 366 15.39 11.02 41.18
C ALA A 366 15.11 11.29 42.67
N TYR A 367 13.97 11.89 42.99
CA TYR A 367 13.56 12.17 44.36
C TYR A 367 13.48 10.90 45.22
N TYR A 368 12.73 9.86 44.74
CA TYR A 368 12.59 8.60 45.50
C TYR A 368 13.91 7.81 45.57
N GLY A 369 14.74 7.87 44.53
CA GLY A 369 16.09 7.29 44.55
C GLY A 369 16.96 7.91 45.67
N MET A 370 17.02 9.25 45.76
CA MET A 370 17.72 9.97 46.80
C MET A 370 17.10 9.70 48.18
N LEU A 371 15.80 9.79 48.30
CA LEU A 371 15.06 9.54 49.53
C LEU A 371 15.40 8.18 50.11
N ASN A 372 15.32 7.11 49.31
CA ASN A 372 15.61 5.74 49.74
C ASN A 372 17.09 5.56 50.15
N ALA A 373 18.03 6.14 49.40
CA ALA A 373 19.47 6.08 49.73
C ALA A 373 19.80 6.76 51.06
N MET A 374 19.17 7.89 51.33
CA MET A 374 19.36 8.66 52.58
C MET A 374 18.59 8.04 53.75
N ALA A 375 17.37 7.56 53.50
CA ALA A 375 16.51 6.93 54.51
C ALA A 375 17.14 5.69 55.16
N ALA A 376 17.98 4.96 54.42
CA ALA A 376 18.74 3.83 54.93
C ALA A 376 19.71 4.22 56.08
N ARG A 377 20.08 5.49 56.18
CA ARG A 377 21.01 6.00 57.19
C ARG A 377 20.33 6.81 58.30
N MET A 378 19.27 7.53 58.02
CA MET A 378 18.68 8.50 58.94
C MET A 378 17.15 8.39 59.11
N GLY A 379 16.50 7.46 58.42
CA GLY A 379 15.03 7.29 58.38
C GLY A 379 14.37 8.22 57.38
N MET A 380 13.14 7.83 56.96
CA MET A 380 12.40 8.48 55.85
C MET A 380 12.08 9.95 56.13
N GLU A 381 11.59 10.29 57.33
CA GLU A 381 11.22 11.67 57.71
C GLU A 381 12.44 12.62 57.71
N ALA A 382 13.53 12.16 58.29
CA ALA A 382 14.77 12.96 58.34
C ALA A 382 15.39 13.17 56.95
N ALA A 383 15.35 12.12 56.11
CA ALA A 383 15.80 12.18 54.73
C ALA A 383 14.97 13.17 53.91
N ALA A 384 13.62 13.07 53.95
CA ALA A 384 12.72 14.00 53.29
C ALA A 384 12.91 15.46 53.71
N ALA A 385 13.06 15.70 55.05
CA ALA A 385 13.32 17.03 55.60
C ALA A 385 14.69 17.59 55.14
N MET A 386 15.70 16.74 54.99
CA MET A 386 17.00 17.13 54.49
C MET A 386 16.98 17.50 53.01
N ILE A 387 16.32 16.72 52.17
CA ILE A 387 16.12 17.03 50.74
C ILE A 387 15.40 18.37 50.61
N ALA A 388 14.30 18.56 51.33
CA ALA A 388 13.52 19.79 51.27
C ALA A 388 14.32 21.02 51.69
N ARG A 389 15.12 20.92 52.79
CA ARG A 389 15.99 22.01 53.26
C ARG A 389 17.13 22.33 52.29
N ALA A 390 17.58 21.36 51.53
CA ALA A 390 18.61 21.52 50.53
C ALA A 390 18.11 22.12 49.20
N GLY A 391 16.82 22.43 49.08
CA GLY A 391 16.24 23.03 47.87
C GLY A 391 15.35 22.08 47.07
N GLY A 392 15.13 20.83 47.56
CA GLY A 392 14.26 19.86 46.90
C GLY A 392 14.90 19.14 45.71
N CYS A 393 14.05 18.60 44.89
CA CYS A 393 14.39 17.99 43.59
C CYS A 393 13.39 18.54 42.58
N HIS A 394 13.86 19.26 41.60
CA HIS A 394 13.06 19.83 40.50
C HIS A 394 13.77 19.56 39.19
N ILE A 395 13.11 18.86 38.29
CA ILE A 395 13.67 18.51 36.99
C ILE A 395 12.64 18.89 35.94
N ARG A 396 13.05 19.68 34.97
CA ARG A 396 12.30 19.99 33.77
C ARG A 396 13.03 19.46 32.55
N LEU A 397 12.35 18.69 31.77
CA LEU A 397 12.80 18.15 30.49
C LEU A 397 11.85 18.62 29.42
N ASP A 398 12.35 19.22 28.36
CA ASP A 398 11.59 19.62 27.20
C ASP A 398 12.21 18.93 25.94
N MET A 399 11.48 18.03 25.34
CA MET A 399 11.80 17.44 24.03
C MET A 399 11.25 18.33 22.92
N GLU A 400 12.08 18.64 21.95
CA GLU A 400 11.65 19.38 20.77
C GLU A 400 11.05 18.44 19.71
N THR A 401 10.34 19.03 18.75
CA THR A 401 9.84 18.29 17.58
C THR A 401 11.01 17.66 16.84
N ILE A 402 10.89 16.37 16.54
CA ILE A 402 11.85 15.64 15.69
C ILE A 402 11.39 15.78 14.25
N PRO A 403 12.04 16.60 13.39
CA PRO A 403 11.74 16.65 11.96
C PRO A 403 12.14 15.34 11.29
N GLY A 404 11.40 14.93 10.26
CA GLY A 404 11.66 13.70 9.52
C GLY A 404 11.66 13.96 8.03
N LEU A 405 12.78 14.38 7.46
CA LEU A 405 12.93 14.63 6.03
C LEU A 405 13.65 13.47 5.35
N PHE A 406 12.93 12.75 4.50
CA PHE A 406 13.45 11.57 3.82
C PHE A 406 13.21 11.64 2.32
N ARG A 407 14.20 11.21 1.55
CA ARG A 407 14.08 10.92 0.12
C ARG A 407 14.48 9.48 -0.11
N THR A 408 13.58 8.70 -0.69
CA THR A 408 13.79 7.27 -0.92
C THR A 408 13.56 6.92 -2.40
N PRO A 409 14.49 7.31 -3.31
CA PRO A 409 14.39 6.91 -4.70
C PRO A 409 14.65 5.41 -4.86
N GLN A 410 13.88 4.80 -5.77
CA GLN A 410 14.02 3.39 -6.11
C GLN A 410 13.98 3.21 -7.62
N THR A 411 14.90 2.38 -8.15
CA THR A 411 14.96 1.98 -9.56
C THR A 411 14.89 0.48 -9.67
N ASN A 412 14.06 -0.04 -10.58
CA ASN A 412 13.96 -1.48 -10.82
C ASN A 412 14.07 -1.80 -12.30
N TRP A 413 14.82 -2.86 -12.59
CA TRP A 413 14.97 -3.44 -13.92
C TRP A 413 14.56 -4.90 -13.85
N GLY A 414 13.81 -5.37 -14.83
CA GLY A 414 13.43 -6.77 -14.93
C GLY A 414 13.51 -7.27 -16.36
N LEU A 415 14.06 -8.49 -16.55
CA LEU A 415 14.01 -9.23 -17.80
C LEU A 415 13.31 -10.54 -17.54
N PHE A 416 12.30 -10.89 -18.34
CA PHE A 416 11.52 -12.09 -18.11
C PHE A 416 11.24 -12.88 -19.39
N HIS A 417 11.09 -14.19 -19.20
CA HIS A 417 10.66 -15.12 -20.23
C HIS A 417 9.79 -16.22 -19.61
N GLU A 418 8.71 -16.56 -20.27
CA GLU A 418 7.86 -17.72 -19.94
C GLU A 418 7.50 -18.47 -21.22
N SER A 419 7.69 -19.80 -21.20
CA SER A 419 7.29 -20.73 -22.26
C SER A 419 6.23 -21.68 -21.75
N ASN A 420 5.21 -21.91 -22.55
CA ASN A 420 4.23 -22.99 -22.39
C ASN A 420 4.43 -23.98 -23.56
N ILE A 421 4.78 -25.23 -23.22
CA ILE A 421 5.16 -26.28 -24.16
C ILE A 421 4.17 -27.42 -24.02
N ASP A 422 3.39 -27.70 -25.06
CA ASP A 422 2.50 -28.85 -25.10
C ASP A 422 3.35 -30.11 -25.40
N ILE A 423 3.67 -30.88 -24.35
CA ILE A 423 4.42 -32.15 -24.44
C ILE A 423 3.56 -33.21 -25.14
N THR A 424 2.26 -33.19 -24.87
CA THR A 424 1.22 -34.00 -25.56
C THR A 424 -0.03 -33.15 -25.71
N ASP A 425 -1.01 -33.66 -26.43
CA ASP A 425 -2.35 -32.99 -26.57
C ASP A 425 -3.03 -32.69 -25.24
N ARG A 426 -2.60 -33.31 -24.14
CA ARG A 426 -3.21 -33.15 -22.81
C ARG A 426 -2.25 -32.61 -21.76
N LEU A 427 -0.92 -32.66 -21.96
CA LEU A 427 0.07 -32.27 -20.99
C LEU A 427 0.85 -31.04 -21.49
N THR A 428 0.73 -29.95 -20.76
CA THR A 428 1.47 -28.70 -20.99
C THR A 428 2.48 -28.48 -19.87
N ALA A 429 3.74 -28.21 -20.21
CA ALA A 429 4.75 -27.70 -19.27
C ALA A 429 4.84 -26.18 -19.37
N THR A 430 4.89 -25.51 -18.23
CA THR A 430 5.19 -24.08 -18.09
C THR A 430 6.57 -23.90 -17.51
N LEU A 431 7.45 -23.17 -18.22
CA LEU A 431 8.80 -22.85 -17.77
C LEU A 431 8.99 -21.35 -17.83
N GLY A 432 9.34 -20.75 -16.71
CA GLY A 432 9.54 -19.32 -16.64
C GLY A 432 10.79 -18.94 -15.85
N LEU A 433 11.40 -17.82 -16.23
CA LEU A 433 12.55 -17.24 -15.53
C LEU A 433 12.50 -15.72 -15.65
N ARG A 434 12.75 -15.04 -14.55
CA ARG A 434 12.96 -13.59 -14.51
C ARG A 434 14.21 -13.25 -13.71
N TYR A 435 14.90 -12.23 -14.14
CA TYR A 435 15.95 -11.57 -13.39
C TYR A 435 15.53 -10.14 -13.09
N ASP A 436 15.52 -9.79 -11.81
CA ASP A 436 15.28 -8.42 -11.35
C ASP A 436 16.53 -7.85 -10.68
N LEU A 437 16.76 -6.56 -10.92
CA LEU A 437 17.74 -5.73 -10.23
C LEU A 437 17.00 -4.53 -9.64
N SER A 438 17.02 -4.40 -8.31
CA SER A 438 16.45 -3.29 -7.56
C SER A 438 17.57 -2.47 -6.92
N GLN A 439 17.57 -1.16 -7.16
CA GLN A 439 18.47 -0.21 -6.52
C GLN A 439 17.59 0.72 -5.67
N VAL A 440 17.92 0.82 -4.41
CA VAL A 440 17.20 1.65 -3.43
C VAL A 440 18.20 2.55 -2.72
N SER A 441 17.83 3.79 -2.46
CA SER A 441 18.63 4.69 -1.64
C SER A 441 17.74 5.44 -0.65
N ILE A 442 18.38 5.96 0.37
CA ILE A 442 17.78 6.88 1.32
C ILE A 442 18.71 8.07 1.52
N ASP A 443 18.16 9.27 1.40
CA ASP A 443 18.78 10.54 1.78
C ASP A 443 17.92 11.12 2.91
N TYR A 444 18.50 11.35 4.08
CA TYR A 444 17.78 11.79 5.25
C TYR A 444 18.47 12.93 5.98
N ALA A 445 17.65 13.81 6.56
CA ALA A 445 18.07 14.85 7.49
C ALA A 445 17.02 14.93 8.60
N THR A 446 17.46 14.67 9.83
CA THR A 446 16.61 14.70 11.03
C THR A 446 17.45 15.15 12.24
N THR A 447 16.83 15.83 13.17
CA THR A 447 17.48 16.39 14.36
C THR A 447 16.64 16.07 15.57
N GLY A 448 17.25 15.55 16.60
CA GLY A 448 16.65 15.47 17.93
C GLY A 448 17.27 16.53 18.84
N ALA A 449 16.45 17.26 19.56
CA ALA A 449 16.91 18.22 20.55
C ALA A 449 16.12 18.08 21.86
N MET A 450 16.83 18.23 22.99
CA MET A 450 16.25 18.13 24.31
C MET A 450 16.94 19.15 25.24
N SER A 451 16.14 19.88 25.99
CA SER A 451 16.66 20.74 27.08
C SER A 451 16.35 20.14 28.45
N LEU A 452 17.29 20.25 29.34
CA LEU A 452 17.23 19.79 30.73
C LEU A 452 17.55 20.95 31.68
N ASP A 453 16.66 21.21 32.63
CA ASP A 453 16.87 22.17 33.72
C ASP A 453 16.66 21.44 35.05
N GLU A 454 17.76 21.11 35.71
CA GLU A 454 17.78 20.39 36.98
C GLU A 454 18.12 21.31 38.14
N SER A 455 17.37 21.24 39.22
CA SER A 455 17.68 21.84 40.53
C SER A 455 17.53 20.75 41.60
N VAL A 456 18.63 20.10 41.95
CA VAL A 456 18.65 18.98 42.89
C VAL A 456 19.50 19.32 44.08
N MET A 457 18.88 19.40 45.27
CA MET A 457 19.55 19.75 46.55
C MET A 457 20.42 21.00 46.44
N GLY A 458 19.95 22.03 45.71
CA GLY A 458 20.66 23.31 45.53
C GLY A 458 21.78 23.30 44.49
N VAL A 459 21.98 22.18 43.80
CA VAL A 459 22.85 22.10 42.61
C VAL A 459 22.00 22.32 41.38
N ASN A 460 22.31 23.34 40.60
CA ASN A 460 21.60 23.66 39.38
C ASN A 460 22.44 23.22 38.17
N VAL A 461 21.83 22.47 37.27
CA VAL A 461 22.41 22.04 36.00
C VAL A 461 21.44 22.40 34.87
N LYS A 462 21.97 23.06 33.83
CA LYS A 462 21.27 23.28 32.58
C LYS A 462 22.07 22.62 31.48
N ALA A 463 21.38 21.87 30.64
CA ALA A 463 21.98 21.19 29.50
C ALA A 463 21.03 21.23 28.29
N ASN A 464 21.59 21.50 27.11
CA ASN A 464 20.90 21.26 25.84
C ASN A 464 21.66 20.15 25.12
N VAL A 465 20.94 19.11 24.74
CA VAL A 465 21.51 17.97 24.03
C VAL A 465 20.91 17.97 22.64
N ILE A 466 21.76 17.93 21.63
CA ILE A 466 21.36 17.89 20.20
C ILE A 466 22.01 16.68 19.54
N SER A 467 21.23 15.97 18.73
CA SER A 467 21.68 14.91 17.86
C SER A 467 21.22 15.20 16.44
N ASP A 468 22.17 15.44 15.53
CA ASP A 468 21.93 15.68 14.13
C ASP A 468 22.32 14.47 13.30
N LEU A 469 21.35 13.92 12.54
CA LEU A 469 21.55 12.82 11.63
C LEU A 469 21.29 13.28 10.19
N ALA A 470 22.32 13.28 9.36
CA ALA A 470 22.21 13.59 7.93
C ALA A 470 23.17 12.71 7.14
N HIS A 471 22.61 11.82 6.30
CA HIS A 471 23.40 10.87 5.53
C HIS A 471 22.66 10.39 4.29
N GLU A 472 23.41 9.81 3.35
CA GLU A 472 22.86 9.14 2.15
C GLU A 472 23.40 7.72 2.10
N GLU A 473 22.50 6.74 1.88
CA GLU A 473 22.82 5.33 1.83
C GLU A 473 22.21 4.67 0.59
N HIS A 474 22.92 3.68 0.01
CA HIS A 474 22.54 3.00 -1.21
C HIS A 474 22.62 1.49 -1.05
N ASN A 475 21.58 0.79 -1.48
CA ASN A 475 21.56 -0.67 -1.54
C ASN A 475 21.11 -1.17 -2.91
N ALA A 476 21.67 -2.28 -3.35
CA ALA A 476 21.29 -2.95 -4.59
C ALA A 476 21.02 -4.43 -4.33
N PHE A 477 19.91 -4.93 -4.87
CA PHE A 477 19.47 -6.31 -4.71
C PHE A 477 19.18 -6.92 -6.06
N SER A 478 19.61 -8.16 -6.28
CA SER A 478 19.27 -8.92 -7.47
C SER A 478 18.53 -10.20 -7.13
N GLN A 479 17.55 -10.58 -7.97
CA GLN A 479 16.70 -11.73 -7.74
C GLN A 479 16.47 -12.54 -9.01
N TRP A 480 16.62 -13.87 -8.89
CA TRP A 480 16.18 -14.83 -9.89
C TRP A 480 14.85 -15.44 -9.47
N LEU A 481 13.86 -15.39 -10.36
CA LEU A 481 12.47 -15.80 -10.10
C LEU A 481 12.05 -16.91 -11.06
N PRO A 482 12.41 -18.16 -10.77
CA PRO A 482 12.04 -19.31 -11.57
C PRO A 482 10.56 -19.68 -11.35
N LYS A 483 9.97 -20.29 -12.40
CA LYS A 483 8.63 -20.89 -12.39
C LYS A 483 8.67 -22.18 -13.20
N VAL A 484 8.15 -23.25 -12.60
CA VAL A 484 7.99 -24.55 -13.27
C VAL A 484 6.60 -25.07 -12.96
N GLY A 485 5.82 -25.37 -13.99
CA GLY A 485 4.48 -25.87 -13.86
C GLY A 485 4.18 -27.01 -14.84
N LEU A 486 3.25 -27.88 -14.45
CA LEU A 486 2.68 -28.92 -15.31
C LEU A 486 1.18 -28.83 -15.21
N THR A 487 0.49 -28.82 -16.35
CA THR A 487 -0.96 -28.84 -16.44
C THR A 487 -1.43 -30.01 -17.30
N TYR A 488 -2.26 -30.88 -16.72
CA TYR A 488 -2.84 -32.00 -17.45
C TYR A 488 -4.35 -31.78 -17.67
N ARG A 489 -4.79 -31.77 -18.93
CA ARG A 489 -6.21 -31.62 -19.33
C ARG A 489 -6.98 -32.91 -19.14
N ILE A 490 -8.13 -32.83 -18.45
CA ILE A 490 -9.03 -33.94 -18.17
C ILE A 490 -10.17 -33.88 -19.17
N GLY A 491 -10.25 -34.86 -20.09
CA GLY A 491 -11.30 -34.89 -21.10
C GLY A 491 -11.32 -33.67 -22.02
N ASN A 492 -12.51 -33.27 -22.47
CA ASN A 492 -12.73 -32.15 -23.40
C ASN A 492 -13.52 -31.00 -22.77
N SER A 493 -13.85 -31.10 -21.46
CA SER A 493 -14.65 -30.08 -20.73
C SER A 493 -13.88 -28.82 -20.35
N GLY A 494 -12.58 -28.76 -20.66
CA GLY A 494 -11.70 -27.69 -20.16
C GLY A 494 -11.26 -27.87 -18.72
N SER A 495 -11.58 -29.00 -18.08
CA SER A 495 -11.09 -29.37 -16.76
C SER A 495 -9.60 -29.70 -16.80
N ASN A 496 -8.88 -29.38 -15.75
CA ASN A 496 -7.45 -29.70 -15.62
C ASN A 496 -7.03 -29.95 -14.18
N VAL A 497 -5.89 -30.60 -14.03
CA VAL A 497 -5.13 -30.72 -12.82
C VAL A 497 -3.75 -30.12 -13.07
N TYR A 498 -3.18 -29.45 -12.08
CA TYR A 498 -1.87 -28.82 -12.23
C TYR A 498 -1.03 -28.93 -10.99
N ALA A 499 0.29 -28.84 -11.20
CA ALA A 499 1.28 -28.63 -10.17
C ALA A 499 2.18 -27.47 -10.58
N LEU A 500 2.57 -26.63 -9.61
CA LEU A 500 3.37 -25.42 -9.83
C LEU A 500 4.41 -25.26 -8.71
N VAL A 501 5.61 -24.86 -9.11
CA VAL A 501 6.61 -24.29 -8.22
C VAL A 501 7.00 -22.93 -8.78
N SER A 502 6.91 -21.89 -7.96
CA SER A 502 7.29 -20.52 -8.36
C SER A 502 7.92 -19.76 -7.20
N LYS A 503 8.82 -18.83 -7.52
CA LYS A 503 9.43 -17.92 -6.55
C LYS A 503 8.85 -16.51 -6.71
N GLY A 504 8.58 -15.87 -5.58
CA GLY A 504 8.26 -14.46 -5.50
C GLY A 504 9.18 -13.74 -4.52
N TYR A 505 9.21 -12.44 -4.57
CA TYR A 505 9.96 -11.63 -3.62
C TYR A 505 9.33 -10.26 -3.41
N ARG A 506 9.68 -9.66 -2.30
CA ARG A 506 9.44 -8.28 -1.94
C ARG A 506 10.79 -7.55 -1.88
N ALA A 507 10.87 -6.35 -2.45
CA ALA A 507 12.11 -5.59 -2.46
C ALA A 507 12.55 -5.20 -1.04
N GLY A 508 13.85 -5.19 -0.81
CA GLY A 508 14.46 -4.58 0.36
C GLY A 508 14.36 -3.05 0.33
N GLY A 509 14.77 -2.38 1.39
CA GLY A 509 14.71 -0.93 1.50
C GLY A 509 15.13 -0.43 2.89
N PHE A 510 14.60 0.74 3.28
CA PHE A 510 14.91 1.40 4.53
C PHE A 510 13.62 1.72 5.32
N ASN A 511 13.66 1.51 6.63
CA ASN A 511 12.56 1.82 7.54
C ASN A 511 12.76 3.19 8.18
N ILE A 512 12.10 4.20 7.62
CA ILE A 512 12.18 5.58 8.12
C ILE A 512 11.56 5.80 9.50
N GLN A 513 10.72 4.90 9.97
CA GLN A 513 10.06 5.02 11.28
C GLN A 513 11.04 4.78 12.45
N MET A 514 12.20 4.16 12.22
CA MET A 514 13.20 3.90 13.24
C MET A 514 13.94 5.15 13.70
N PHE A 515 13.96 6.22 12.90
CA PHE A 515 14.77 7.41 13.22
C PHE A 515 14.30 8.13 14.49
N SER A 516 12.99 8.21 14.72
CA SER A 516 12.45 8.80 15.96
C SER A 516 12.92 8.03 17.19
N ASP A 517 12.91 6.70 17.13
CA ASP A 517 13.35 5.86 18.25
C ASP A 517 14.85 5.97 18.48
N ILE A 518 15.65 6.02 17.41
CA ILE A 518 17.12 6.20 17.48
C ILE A 518 17.44 7.52 18.19
N LEU A 519 16.89 8.63 17.70
CA LEU A 519 17.15 9.96 18.26
C LEU A 519 16.68 10.07 19.71
N GLN A 520 15.50 9.56 20.05
CA GLN A 520 15.01 9.56 21.43
C GLN A 520 15.95 8.76 22.36
N THR A 521 16.43 7.60 21.91
CA THR A 521 17.36 6.77 22.70
C THR A 521 18.68 7.49 22.92
N GLU A 522 19.28 8.08 21.88
CA GLU A 522 20.54 8.84 22.00
C GLU A 522 20.41 10.02 22.95
N LEU A 523 19.34 10.81 22.83
CA LEU A 523 19.10 11.94 23.71
C LEU A 523 18.92 11.50 25.16
N GLN A 524 18.17 10.43 25.43
CA GLN A 524 17.95 9.92 26.78
C GLN A 524 19.24 9.39 27.44
N ASP A 525 20.07 8.68 26.68
CA ASP A 525 21.33 8.13 27.18
C ASP A 525 22.31 9.25 27.60
N VAL A 526 22.41 10.30 26.79
CA VAL A 526 23.31 11.43 27.06
C VAL A 526 22.75 12.33 28.14
N ALA A 527 21.44 12.53 28.23
CA ALA A 527 20.80 13.38 29.25
C ALA A 527 21.19 13.02 30.68
N GLN A 528 21.36 11.72 30.97
CA GLN A 528 21.74 11.25 32.32
C GLN A 528 23.11 11.78 32.78
N THR A 529 23.98 12.10 31.84
CA THR A 529 25.37 12.53 32.13
C THR A 529 25.67 13.97 31.72
N ALA A 530 24.77 14.63 31.00
CA ALA A 530 24.95 15.99 30.51
C ALA A 530 25.11 16.98 31.66
N ARG A 531 26.11 17.89 31.56
CA ARG A 531 26.39 18.95 32.51
C ARG A 531 26.62 20.29 31.80
N GLY A 532 25.90 20.53 30.73
CA GLY A 532 25.98 21.69 29.85
C GLY A 532 25.58 21.32 28.44
N ASP A 533 25.69 22.25 27.52
CA ASP A 533 25.34 22.04 26.14
C ASP A 533 26.24 20.94 25.51
N MET A 534 25.63 19.98 24.86
CA MET A 534 26.26 18.81 24.23
C MET A 534 25.69 18.55 22.84
N GLU A 535 26.58 18.31 21.92
CA GLU A 535 26.22 17.81 20.57
C GLU A 535 26.72 16.38 20.44
N ILE A 536 25.83 15.46 20.05
CA ILE A 536 26.18 14.06 19.79
C ILE A 536 26.80 14.00 18.41
N ILE A 537 28.10 13.63 18.37
CA ILE A 537 28.86 13.54 17.12
C ILE A 537 28.81 12.12 16.62
N HIS A 538 28.38 11.95 15.35
CA HIS A 538 28.32 10.67 14.67
C HIS A 538 29.52 10.53 13.73
N ASP A 539 30.33 9.52 13.96
CA ASP A 539 31.40 9.11 13.05
C ASP A 539 30.88 8.09 12.01
N SER A 540 31.75 7.61 11.14
CA SER A 540 31.38 6.64 10.10
C SER A 540 30.84 5.33 10.70
N GLU A 541 31.36 4.87 11.82
CA GLU A 541 30.90 3.65 12.50
C GLU A 541 29.47 3.82 13.06
N ALA A 542 29.16 5.00 13.60
CA ALA A 542 27.82 5.32 14.05
C ALA A 542 26.79 5.30 12.89
N TYR A 543 27.14 5.91 11.75
CA TYR A 543 26.29 5.86 10.56
C TYR A 543 26.14 4.44 9.98
N ASP A 544 27.20 3.63 9.99
CA ASP A 544 27.12 2.22 9.59
C ASP A 544 26.12 1.45 10.47
N ASN A 545 26.16 1.65 11.79
CA ASN A 545 25.22 1.03 12.74
C ASN A 545 23.78 1.51 12.55
N ILE A 546 23.57 2.80 12.29
CA ILE A 546 22.25 3.34 11.96
C ILE A 546 21.73 2.68 10.68
N CYS A 547 22.57 2.61 9.64
CA CYS A 547 22.20 1.98 8.37
C CYS A 547 21.82 0.51 8.55
N GLU A 548 22.57 -0.28 9.31
CA GLU A 548 22.23 -1.67 9.64
C GLU A 548 20.88 -1.78 10.38
N THR A 549 20.56 -0.81 11.24
CA THR A 549 19.31 -0.77 12.00
C THR A 549 18.10 -0.47 11.11
N ILE A 550 18.22 0.48 10.19
CA ILE A 550 17.11 0.93 9.35
C ILE A 550 16.94 0.10 8.07
N ALA A 551 18.01 -0.57 7.59
CA ALA A 551 17.97 -1.36 6.36
C ALA A 551 17.27 -2.70 6.56
N TYR A 552 16.42 -3.10 5.62
CA TYR A 552 15.88 -4.45 5.56
C TYR A 552 16.17 -5.11 4.21
N LYS A 553 16.47 -6.41 4.26
CA LYS A 553 16.78 -7.21 3.08
C LYS A 553 15.51 -7.58 2.30
N PRO A 554 15.63 -7.96 1.01
CA PRO A 554 14.54 -8.56 0.27
C PRO A 554 13.99 -9.78 1.01
N GLU A 555 12.66 -9.90 1.02
CA GLU A 555 11.96 -11.08 1.51
C GLU A 555 11.61 -11.97 0.33
N GLU A 556 11.77 -13.28 0.48
CA GLU A 556 11.60 -14.24 -0.60
C GLU A 556 10.59 -15.31 -0.18
N SER A 557 9.74 -15.73 -1.12
CA SER A 557 8.80 -16.83 -0.91
C SER A 557 8.90 -17.87 -2.03
N TRP A 558 8.74 -19.14 -1.66
CA TRP A 558 8.54 -20.24 -2.60
C TRP A 558 7.12 -20.74 -2.48
N ASN A 559 6.42 -20.78 -3.63
CA ASN A 559 5.09 -21.30 -3.74
C ASN A 559 5.12 -22.70 -4.35
N TYR A 560 4.64 -23.70 -3.61
CA TYR A 560 4.41 -25.07 -4.08
C TYR A 560 2.91 -25.28 -4.10
N GLU A 561 2.35 -25.48 -5.29
CA GLU A 561 0.91 -25.56 -5.46
C GLU A 561 0.53 -26.79 -6.26
N PHE A 562 -0.50 -27.49 -5.80
CA PHE A 562 -1.21 -28.52 -6.53
C PHE A 562 -2.70 -28.18 -6.54
N GLY A 563 -3.34 -28.22 -7.69
CA GLY A 563 -4.73 -27.81 -7.79
C GLY A 563 -5.46 -28.40 -9.00
N THR A 564 -6.75 -28.12 -9.02
CA THR A 564 -7.63 -28.52 -10.12
C THR A 564 -8.54 -27.37 -10.52
N HIS A 565 -8.80 -27.25 -11.81
CA HIS A 565 -9.91 -26.46 -12.35
C HIS A 565 -10.90 -27.42 -12.99
N LEU A 566 -12.08 -27.54 -12.41
CA LEU A 566 -13.10 -28.46 -12.88
C LEU A 566 -14.26 -27.70 -13.53
N ASN A 567 -14.68 -28.17 -14.66
CA ASN A 567 -15.94 -27.78 -15.33
C ASN A 567 -16.87 -28.99 -15.30
N LEU A 568 -17.89 -28.91 -14.44
CA LEU A 568 -18.84 -29.99 -14.23
C LEU A 568 -20.20 -29.63 -14.80
N PHE A 569 -20.99 -30.65 -15.17
CA PHE A 569 -22.37 -30.49 -15.66
C PHE A 569 -22.48 -29.49 -16.81
N ASP A 570 -21.68 -29.69 -17.88
CA ASP A 570 -21.62 -28.80 -19.05
C ASP A 570 -21.31 -27.33 -18.65
N SER A 571 -20.34 -27.15 -17.77
CA SER A 571 -19.88 -25.86 -17.25
C SER A 571 -20.89 -25.09 -16.37
N LYS A 572 -21.96 -25.75 -15.91
CA LYS A 572 -22.91 -25.16 -14.97
C LYS A 572 -22.33 -25.04 -13.54
N MET A 573 -21.30 -25.80 -13.24
CA MET A 573 -20.54 -25.75 -11.99
C MET A 573 -19.05 -25.72 -12.30
N GLN A 574 -18.39 -24.74 -11.73
CA GLN A 574 -16.96 -24.52 -11.89
C GLN A 574 -16.30 -24.39 -10.52
#